data_4a0f5a2b7b97075870fbb3510669f5bc
#
_entry.id   4a0f5a2b7b97075870fbb3510669f5bc
#
_cell.length_a   1.000
_cell.length_b   1.000
_cell.length_c   1.000
_cell.angle_alpha   90.00
_cell.angle_beta   90.00
_cell.angle_gamma   90.00
#
_symmetry.space_group_name_H-M   'P 1'
#
loop_
_entity.id
_entity.type
_entity.pdbx_description
1 polymer ?
#
loop_
_entity_poly.entity_id
_entity_poly.type
_entity_poly.pdbx_seq_one_letter_code
_entity_poly.pdbx_strand_id
1 'polypeptide(L)'
;VPSRGVPDVVKVVDFGLVKDLETDDSQKLSHADALTGTPLYMPPEAITPPDTIDGRADLYALGAVAWFLLVGRPPFESKTLVEVCAKHVQQAPEPPSRFAEAVPRDLEAVVMRLLEKDPAARLQSATELEDALASCECATRWSRAQAEAWWRDHAGQLGELRRVERPTDLTIHVVRS
;
A
#
# COMPACT_ATOMS: atom_id res chain seq x y z
N VAL A 1 2.93 17.77 2.21
CA VAL A 1 2.93 19.20 2.56
C VAL A 1 3.37 19.29 4.00
N PRO A 2 4.46 20.02 4.34
CA PRO A 2 4.84 20.17 5.72
C PRO A 2 3.71 20.86 6.48
N SER A 3 3.12 20.16 7.44
CA SER A 3 2.14 20.75 8.36
C SER A 3 2.90 21.59 9.37
N ARG A 4 2.89 22.92 9.20
CA ARG A 4 3.38 23.92 10.17
C ARG A 4 4.66 23.51 10.93
N GLY A 5 5.76 23.22 10.19
CA GLY A 5 7.09 23.06 10.81
C GLY A 5 7.43 21.67 11.35
N VAL A 6 6.60 20.65 11.11
CA VAL A 6 6.95 19.25 11.39
C VAL A 6 7.18 18.54 10.05
N PRO A 7 8.42 18.09 9.76
CA PRO A 7 8.71 17.30 8.57
C PRO A 7 8.11 15.89 8.71
N ASP A 8 7.89 15.22 7.56
CA ASP A 8 7.48 13.82 7.44
C ASP A 8 6.16 13.45 8.14
N VAL A 9 5.19 14.36 8.15
CA VAL A 9 3.84 14.05 8.63
C VAL A 9 3.06 13.35 7.52
N VAL A 10 2.81 12.06 7.71
CA VAL A 10 1.89 11.28 6.87
C VAL A 10 0.46 11.67 7.21
N LYS A 11 -0.36 11.90 6.20
CA LYS A 11 -1.80 12.12 6.34
C LYS A 11 -2.53 11.04 5.57
N VAL A 12 -3.39 10.31 6.26
CA VAL A 12 -4.34 9.41 5.62
C VAL A 12 -5.51 10.27 5.13
N VAL A 13 -5.84 10.14 3.86
CA VAL A 13 -6.92 10.89 3.19
C VAL A 13 -7.79 9.92 2.40
N ASP A 14 -9.00 10.36 2.04
CA ASP A 14 -9.92 9.61 1.20
C ASP A 14 -10.46 8.33 1.87
N PHE A 15 -11.37 8.55 2.83
CA PHE A 15 -12.12 7.47 3.49
C PHE A 15 -13.39 7.06 2.72
N GLY A 16 -13.54 7.47 1.44
CA GLY A 16 -14.76 7.24 0.65
C GLY A 16 -15.05 5.76 0.33
N LEU A 17 -14.08 4.87 0.54
CA LEU A 17 -14.19 3.44 0.28
C LEU A 17 -14.22 2.59 1.57
N VAL A 18 -14.48 3.22 2.72
CA VAL A 18 -14.58 2.50 4.00
C VAL A 18 -15.80 1.58 3.96
N LYS A 19 -15.57 0.28 4.17
CA LYS A 19 -16.64 -0.68 4.44
C LYS A 19 -17.03 -0.56 5.89
N ASP A 20 -18.29 -0.23 6.16
CA ASP A 20 -18.83 -0.26 7.52
C ASP A 20 -18.99 -1.72 7.95
N LEU A 21 -18.19 -2.13 8.93
CA LEU A 21 -18.17 -3.51 9.43
C LEU A 21 -19.34 -3.80 10.40
N GLU A 22 -20.11 -2.75 10.81
CA GLU A 22 -21.20 -2.86 11.77
C GLU A 22 -22.60 -2.87 11.12
N THR A 23 -22.71 -2.58 9.82
CA THR A 23 -24.01 -2.57 9.13
C THR A 23 -24.31 -3.88 8.42
N ASP A 24 -25.45 -4.44 8.80
CA ASP A 24 -26.06 -5.67 8.31
C ASP A 24 -26.24 -5.71 6.79
N ASP A 25 -26.04 -6.85 6.23
CA ASP A 25 -25.78 -7.35 4.87
C ASP A 25 -26.95 -7.17 3.87
N SER A 26 -27.65 -6.04 3.83
CA SER A 26 -28.86 -5.90 2.99
C SER A 26 -28.69 -5.16 1.65
N GLN A 27 -27.47 -4.73 1.30
CA GLN A 27 -27.18 -4.24 -0.05
C GLN A 27 -25.93 -4.92 -0.65
N LYS A 28 -26.10 -6.15 -1.08
CA LYS A 28 -25.15 -6.83 -1.96
C LYS A 28 -25.06 -6.07 -3.28
N LEU A 29 -24.09 -5.17 -3.40
CA LEU A 29 -23.65 -4.67 -4.69
C LEU A 29 -23.23 -5.88 -5.55
N SER A 30 -23.75 -5.96 -6.73
CA SER A 30 -23.50 -7.02 -7.71
C SER A 30 -21.99 -7.21 -7.93
N HIS A 31 -21.54 -8.46 -7.91
CA HIS A 31 -20.13 -8.87 -8.02
C HIS A 31 -19.33 -8.30 -9.20
N ALA A 32 -19.96 -7.67 -10.18
CA ALA A 32 -19.31 -7.08 -11.35
C ALA A 32 -18.85 -5.62 -11.14
N ASP A 33 -19.42 -4.89 -10.15
CA ASP A 33 -19.12 -3.48 -9.89
C ASP A 33 -18.14 -3.28 -8.72
N ALA A 34 -17.66 -4.36 -8.09
CA ALA A 34 -17.03 -4.32 -6.77
C ALA A 34 -15.50 -4.36 -6.78
N LEU A 35 -14.82 -4.25 -7.93
CA LEU A 35 -13.36 -4.04 -7.90
C LEU A 35 -13.06 -2.54 -7.71
N THR A 36 -13.43 -2.03 -6.54
CA THR A 36 -13.22 -0.64 -6.17
C THR A 36 -11.86 -0.52 -5.50
N GLY A 37 -10.93 0.19 -6.13
CA GLY A 37 -9.57 0.41 -5.62
C GLY A 37 -8.51 0.27 -6.72
N THR A 38 -7.25 0.47 -6.34
CA THR A 38 -6.11 0.28 -7.25
C THR A 38 -5.64 -1.18 -7.14
N PRO A 39 -5.87 -2.04 -8.14
CA PRO A 39 -5.57 -3.48 -8.06
C PRO A 39 -4.13 -3.83 -7.70
N LEU A 40 -3.18 -2.90 -7.96
CA LEU A 40 -1.75 -3.06 -7.67
C LEU A 40 -1.40 -3.26 -6.17
N TYR A 41 -2.33 -2.92 -5.27
CA TYR A 41 -2.12 -2.98 -3.82
C TYR A 41 -3.23 -3.76 -3.10
N MET A 42 -4.12 -4.41 -3.86
CA MET A 42 -5.31 -5.06 -3.34
C MET A 42 -4.97 -6.37 -2.61
N PRO A 43 -5.49 -6.59 -1.41
CA PRO A 43 -5.26 -7.84 -0.69
C PRO A 43 -6.02 -9.01 -1.31
N PRO A 44 -5.51 -10.26 -1.19
CA PRO A 44 -6.15 -11.46 -1.74
C PRO A 44 -7.62 -11.61 -1.38
N GLU A 45 -7.97 -11.36 -0.13
CA GLU A 45 -9.33 -11.46 0.41
C GLU A 45 -10.30 -10.40 -0.12
N ALA A 46 -9.82 -9.31 -0.71
CA ALA A 46 -10.67 -8.34 -1.39
C ALA A 46 -10.93 -8.70 -2.86
N ILE A 47 -10.13 -9.63 -3.41
CA ILE A 47 -10.24 -10.10 -4.81
C ILE A 47 -11.13 -11.34 -4.88
N THR A 48 -10.97 -12.25 -3.94
CA THR A 48 -11.81 -13.46 -3.83
C THR A 48 -13.03 -13.12 -2.96
N PRO A 49 -14.22 -13.75 -3.20
CA PRO A 49 -15.38 -13.50 -2.36
C PRO A 49 -15.03 -13.80 -0.90
N PRO A 50 -14.97 -12.81 -0.02
CA PRO A 50 -14.54 -13.02 1.33
C PRO A 50 -15.71 -13.37 2.21
N ASP A 51 -15.51 -14.28 3.15
CA ASP A 51 -16.44 -14.40 4.26
C ASP A 51 -16.27 -13.21 5.22
N THR A 52 -15.04 -12.68 5.37
CA THR A 52 -14.76 -11.51 6.20
C THR A 52 -13.50 -10.76 5.74
N ILE A 53 -13.60 -9.44 5.54
CA ILE A 53 -12.46 -8.52 5.40
C ILE A 53 -12.31 -7.77 6.72
N ASP A 54 -11.10 -7.73 7.28
CA ASP A 54 -10.77 -6.97 8.49
C ASP A 54 -9.53 -6.07 8.28
N GLY A 55 -9.07 -5.41 9.35
CA GLY A 55 -7.93 -4.48 9.29
C GLY A 55 -6.62 -5.09 8.80
N ARG A 56 -6.50 -6.41 8.71
CA ARG A 56 -5.32 -7.09 8.13
C ARG A 56 -5.25 -6.94 6.61
N ALA A 57 -6.36 -6.59 5.97
CA ALA A 57 -6.41 -6.20 4.56
C ALA A 57 -5.62 -4.90 4.33
N ASP A 58 -5.77 -3.92 5.21
CA ASP A 58 -5.02 -2.66 5.16
C ASP A 58 -3.52 -2.90 5.41
N LEU A 59 -3.18 -3.83 6.29
CA LEU A 59 -1.78 -4.21 6.53
C LEU A 59 -1.13 -4.83 5.29
N TYR A 60 -1.86 -5.65 4.53
CA TYR A 60 -1.36 -6.16 3.24
C TYR A 60 -1.15 -5.02 2.23
N ALA A 61 -2.13 -4.13 2.08
CA ALA A 61 -2.01 -2.98 1.18
C ALA A 61 -0.81 -2.10 1.56
N LEU A 62 -0.59 -1.86 2.86
CA LEU A 62 0.57 -1.15 3.36
C LEU A 62 1.88 -1.88 3.05
N GLY A 63 1.90 -3.22 3.14
CA GLY A 63 3.02 -4.06 2.71
C GLY A 63 3.35 -3.89 1.23
N ALA A 64 2.33 -3.83 0.35
CA ALA A 64 2.51 -3.60 -1.07
C ALA A 64 3.04 -2.19 -1.38
N VAL A 65 2.57 -1.17 -0.64
CA VAL A 65 3.11 0.20 -0.71
C VAL A 65 4.56 0.25 -0.21
N ALA A 66 4.87 -0.40 0.91
CA ALA A 66 6.24 -0.47 1.44
C ALA A 66 7.19 -1.14 0.44
N TRP A 67 6.76 -2.26 -0.18
CA TRP A 67 7.51 -2.93 -1.24
C TRP A 67 7.79 -1.98 -2.41
N PHE A 68 6.75 -1.22 -2.86
CA PHE A 68 6.90 -0.21 -3.89
C PHE A 68 7.92 0.89 -3.51
N LEU A 69 7.88 1.38 -2.28
CA LEU A 69 8.81 2.41 -1.81
C LEU A 69 10.26 1.92 -1.78
N LEU A 70 10.48 0.62 -1.53
CA LEU A 70 11.81 0.03 -1.50
C LEU A 70 12.38 -0.26 -2.90
N VAL A 71 11.50 -0.60 -3.87
CA VAL A 71 11.93 -1.13 -5.18
C VAL A 71 11.62 -0.19 -6.35
N GLY A 72 10.68 0.75 -6.17
CA GLY A 72 10.27 1.71 -7.22
C GLY A 72 9.19 1.20 -8.17
N ARG A 73 8.68 -0.04 -7.97
CA ARG A 73 7.58 -0.64 -8.73
C ARG A 73 6.71 -1.50 -7.81
N PRO A 74 5.46 -1.84 -8.17
CA PRO A 74 4.61 -2.69 -7.33
C PRO A 74 5.14 -4.13 -7.25
N PRO A 75 4.73 -4.91 -6.22
CA PRO A 75 5.17 -6.29 -6.04
C PRO A 75 4.74 -7.21 -7.20
N PHE A 76 3.63 -6.88 -7.86
CA PHE A 76 3.13 -7.61 -9.01
C PHE A 76 2.78 -6.65 -10.14
N GLU A 77 3.29 -6.95 -11.32
CA GLU A 77 3.00 -6.25 -12.58
C GLU A 77 2.54 -7.26 -13.62
N SER A 78 1.57 -6.87 -14.45
CA SER A 78 1.14 -7.64 -15.61
C SER A 78 0.46 -6.74 -16.65
N LYS A 79 0.16 -7.32 -17.82
CA LYS A 79 -0.48 -6.59 -18.91
C LYS A 79 -1.96 -6.29 -18.64
N THR A 80 -2.60 -7.09 -17.80
CA THR A 80 -4.02 -6.94 -17.45
C THR A 80 -4.24 -6.89 -15.95
N LEU A 81 -5.28 -6.17 -15.52
CA LEU A 81 -5.66 -6.09 -14.11
C LEU A 81 -6.05 -7.47 -13.55
N VAL A 82 -6.67 -8.31 -14.36
CA VAL A 82 -7.07 -9.68 -13.97
C VAL A 82 -5.84 -10.51 -13.61
N GLU A 83 -4.77 -10.43 -14.39
CA GLU A 83 -3.52 -11.13 -14.09
C GLU A 83 -2.85 -10.57 -12.83
N VAL A 84 -2.90 -9.25 -12.61
CA VAL A 84 -2.39 -8.65 -11.37
C VAL A 84 -3.16 -9.20 -10.17
N CYS A 85 -4.49 -9.21 -10.23
CA CYS A 85 -5.34 -9.79 -9.19
C CYS A 85 -5.01 -11.27 -8.95
N ALA A 86 -4.87 -12.07 -10.01
CA ALA A 86 -4.50 -13.47 -9.88
C ALA A 86 -3.14 -13.66 -9.17
N LYS A 87 -2.15 -12.80 -9.46
CA LYS A 87 -0.85 -12.81 -8.77
C LYS A 87 -0.99 -12.45 -7.30
N HIS A 88 -1.81 -11.45 -6.95
CA HIS A 88 -2.06 -11.12 -5.54
C HIS A 88 -2.64 -12.31 -4.76
N VAL A 89 -3.50 -13.11 -5.39
CA VAL A 89 -4.10 -14.29 -4.77
C VAL A 89 -3.13 -15.47 -4.69
N GLN A 90 -2.35 -15.72 -5.75
CA GLN A 90 -1.69 -17.02 -5.93
C GLN A 90 -0.17 -16.97 -5.87
N GLN A 91 0.45 -15.83 -6.21
CA GLN A 91 1.89 -15.74 -6.35
C GLN A 91 2.53 -15.12 -5.11
N ALA A 92 3.52 -15.80 -4.52
CA ALA A 92 4.36 -15.19 -3.50
C ALA A 92 5.17 -14.02 -4.11
N PRO A 93 5.24 -12.85 -3.42
CA PRO A 93 6.08 -11.76 -3.90
C PRO A 93 7.55 -12.14 -3.79
N GLU A 94 8.36 -11.64 -4.71
CA GLU A 94 9.82 -11.75 -4.58
C GLU A 94 10.31 -10.80 -3.47
N PRO A 95 11.37 -11.15 -2.74
CA PRO A 95 11.89 -10.27 -1.70
C PRO A 95 12.47 -8.98 -2.31
N PRO A 96 12.23 -7.80 -1.72
CA PRO A 96 12.75 -6.52 -2.18
C PRO A 96 14.27 -6.50 -2.43
N SER A 97 15.05 -7.21 -1.61
CA SER A 97 16.52 -7.29 -1.73
C SER A 97 17.00 -7.91 -3.04
N ARG A 98 16.13 -8.62 -3.77
CA ARG A 98 16.46 -9.13 -5.10
C ARG A 98 16.62 -8.01 -6.13
N PHE A 99 15.98 -6.87 -5.90
CA PHE A 99 15.94 -5.73 -6.82
C PHE A 99 16.70 -4.51 -6.29
N ALA A 100 16.84 -4.41 -4.96
CA ALA A 100 17.50 -3.31 -4.28
C ALA A 100 18.39 -3.85 -3.16
N GLU A 101 19.69 -4.00 -3.44
CA GLU A 101 20.67 -4.62 -2.52
C GLU A 101 20.79 -3.90 -1.16
N ALA A 102 20.46 -2.60 -1.12
CA ALA A 102 20.55 -1.79 0.09
C ALA A 102 19.41 -2.01 1.09
N VAL A 103 18.42 -2.86 0.77
CA VAL A 103 17.29 -3.14 1.67
C VAL A 103 17.76 -3.97 2.87
N PRO A 104 17.59 -3.46 4.11
CA PRO A 104 17.92 -4.21 5.32
C PRO A 104 17.06 -5.49 5.43
N ARG A 105 17.69 -6.58 5.88
CA ARG A 105 17.03 -7.90 5.93
C ARG A 105 15.88 -7.96 6.93
N ASP A 106 16.01 -7.26 8.04
CA ASP A 106 14.98 -7.16 9.07
C ASP A 106 13.74 -6.39 8.55
N LEU A 107 13.94 -5.27 7.85
CA LEU A 107 12.87 -4.52 7.20
C LEU A 107 12.20 -5.35 6.09
N GLU A 108 12.99 -6.04 5.27
CA GLU A 108 12.48 -6.97 4.27
C GLU A 108 11.57 -8.03 4.89
N ALA A 109 11.98 -8.63 6.00
CA ALA A 109 11.19 -9.64 6.70
C ALA A 109 9.83 -9.10 7.16
N VAL A 110 9.80 -7.85 7.68
CA VAL A 110 8.53 -7.18 8.05
C VAL A 110 7.63 -7.00 6.82
N VAL A 111 8.17 -6.47 5.71
CA VAL A 111 7.41 -6.24 4.48
C VAL A 111 6.88 -7.55 3.90
N MET A 112 7.69 -8.60 3.87
CA MET A 112 7.29 -9.91 3.36
C MET A 112 6.20 -10.54 4.24
N ARG A 113 6.26 -10.36 5.56
CA ARG A 113 5.22 -10.84 6.48
C ARG A 113 3.88 -10.12 6.28
N LEU A 114 3.88 -8.83 5.93
CA LEU A 114 2.66 -8.11 5.56
C LEU A 114 2.03 -8.66 4.27
N LEU A 115 2.85 -9.17 3.34
CA LEU A 115 2.41 -9.68 2.03
C LEU A 115 2.05 -11.17 2.03
N GLU A 116 1.98 -11.82 3.20
CA GLU A 116 1.48 -13.18 3.34
C GLU A 116 0.04 -13.27 2.82
N LYS A 117 -0.27 -14.37 2.12
CA LYS A 117 -1.59 -14.56 1.49
C LYS A 117 -2.67 -14.85 2.52
N ASP A 118 -2.34 -15.67 3.51
CA ASP A 118 -3.20 -15.93 4.66
C ASP A 118 -3.15 -14.75 5.64
N PRO A 119 -4.28 -14.06 5.90
CA PRO A 119 -4.34 -13.01 6.91
C PRO A 119 -3.84 -13.45 8.31
N ALA A 120 -3.99 -14.74 8.66
CA ALA A 120 -3.52 -15.25 9.95
C ALA A 120 -1.99 -15.32 10.05
N ALA A 121 -1.28 -15.40 8.93
CA ALA A 121 0.19 -15.41 8.89
C ALA A 121 0.80 -14.01 8.91
N ARG A 122 0.00 -12.94 8.69
CA ARG A 122 0.46 -11.56 8.70
C ARG A 122 0.70 -11.05 10.13
N LEU A 123 1.18 -9.81 10.25
CA LEU A 123 1.05 -9.03 11.48
C LEU A 123 -0.45 -8.81 11.78
N GLN A 124 -0.83 -8.89 13.05
CA GLN A 124 -2.26 -8.94 13.41
C GLN A 124 -2.83 -7.55 13.75
N SER A 125 -1.99 -6.53 13.91
CA SER A 125 -2.43 -5.16 14.22
C SER A 125 -1.43 -4.11 13.74
N ALA A 126 -1.90 -2.86 13.65
CA ALA A 126 -1.02 -1.71 13.38
C ALA A 126 0.02 -1.52 14.50
N THR A 127 -0.32 -1.83 15.74
CA THR A 127 0.61 -1.77 16.87
C THR A 127 1.74 -2.80 16.71
N GLU A 128 1.40 -4.04 16.34
CA GLU A 128 2.42 -5.08 16.07
C GLU A 128 3.35 -4.65 14.93
N LEU A 129 2.81 -4.01 13.89
CA LEU A 129 3.62 -3.46 12.81
C LEU A 129 4.53 -2.32 13.29
N GLU A 130 4.02 -1.40 14.11
CA GLU A 130 4.81 -0.30 14.68
C GLU A 130 5.99 -0.85 15.49
N ASP A 131 5.75 -1.83 16.36
CA ASP A 131 6.79 -2.49 17.17
C ASP A 131 7.83 -3.20 16.29
N ALA A 132 7.37 -3.91 15.25
CA ALA A 132 8.25 -4.61 14.32
C ALA A 132 9.15 -3.63 13.55
N LEU A 133 8.59 -2.52 13.04
CA LEU A 133 9.36 -1.47 12.36
C LEU A 133 10.32 -0.75 13.30
N ALA A 134 9.91 -0.45 14.54
CA ALA A 134 10.76 0.18 15.54
C ALA A 134 11.95 -0.71 15.94
N SER A 135 11.81 -2.03 15.82
CA SER A 135 12.85 -3.00 16.11
C SER A 135 13.87 -3.18 14.98
N CYS A 136 13.61 -2.64 13.78
CA CYS A 136 14.53 -2.72 12.67
C CYS A 136 15.79 -1.88 12.93
N GLU A 137 16.97 -2.39 12.56
CA GLU A 137 18.25 -1.67 12.70
C GLU A 137 18.26 -0.32 12.00
N CYS A 138 17.48 -0.18 10.91
CA CYS A 138 17.36 1.07 10.17
C CYS A 138 16.41 2.09 10.81
N ALA A 139 15.60 1.74 11.80
CA ALA A 139 14.59 2.61 12.40
C ALA A 139 15.16 3.92 12.96
N THR A 140 16.39 3.86 13.50
CA THR A 140 17.07 5.03 14.09
C THR A 140 17.91 5.83 13.08
N ARG A 141 17.99 5.40 11.82
CA ARG A 141 18.84 6.05 10.79
C ARG A 141 18.20 7.32 10.22
N TRP A 142 16.94 7.56 10.47
CA TRP A 142 16.21 8.75 10.00
C TRP A 142 15.81 9.62 11.19
N SER A 143 16.40 10.78 11.30
CA SER A 143 16.12 11.76 12.35
C SER A 143 15.34 12.94 11.79
N ARG A 144 14.72 13.72 12.69
CA ARG A 144 14.03 14.97 12.32
C ARG A 144 14.95 15.93 11.59
N ALA A 145 16.22 16.06 12.01
CA ALA A 145 17.19 16.94 11.37
C ALA A 145 17.50 16.50 9.93
N GLN A 146 17.60 15.18 9.69
CA GLN A 146 17.79 14.63 8.34
C GLN A 146 16.55 14.87 7.47
N ALA A 147 15.35 14.69 8.03
CA ALA A 147 14.10 14.99 7.32
C ALA A 147 14.02 16.47 6.92
N GLU A 148 14.32 17.41 7.84
CA GLU A 148 14.35 18.84 7.58
C GLU A 148 15.36 19.21 6.49
N ALA A 149 16.55 18.61 6.50
CA ALA A 149 17.57 18.82 5.48
C ALA A 149 17.07 18.30 4.11
N TRP A 150 16.58 17.08 4.08
CA TRP A 150 16.07 16.47 2.83
C TRP A 150 14.95 17.28 2.19
N TRP A 151 13.95 17.71 2.98
CA TRP A 151 12.86 18.56 2.48
C TRP A 151 13.34 19.90 1.95
N ARG A 152 14.33 20.52 2.58
CA ARG A 152 14.94 21.77 2.14
C ARG A 152 15.59 21.60 0.76
N ASP A 153 16.37 20.52 0.62
CA ASP A 153 17.15 20.28 -0.60
C ASP A 153 16.29 19.85 -1.79
N HIS A 154 15.13 19.18 -1.54
CA HIS A 154 14.28 18.62 -2.59
C HIS A 154 12.98 19.41 -2.83
N ALA A 155 12.64 20.41 -2.02
CA ALA A 155 11.39 21.17 -2.12
C ALA A 155 11.16 21.80 -3.51
N GLY A 156 12.23 22.28 -4.15
CA GLY A 156 12.16 22.86 -5.50
C GLY A 156 11.76 21.82 -6.55
N GLN A 157 12.43 20.69 -6.57
CA GLN A 157 12.16 19.57 -7.50
C GLN A 157 10.75 19.00 -7.33
N LEU A 158 10.30 18.85 -6.08
CA LEU A 158 8.94 18.38 -5.79
C LEU A 158 7.88 19.39 -6.22
N GLY A 159 8.19 20.70 -6.19
CA GLY A 159 7.33 21.75 -6.71
C GLY A 159 7.16 21.67 -8.23
N GLU A 160 8.20 21.28 -8.95
CA GLU A 160 8.16 21.05 -10.40
C GLU A 160 7.40 19.79 -10.77
N LEU A 161 7.61 18.68 -10.06
CA LEU A 161 6.87 17.42 -10.24
C LEU A 161 5.36 17.60 -10.01
N ARG A 162 4.95 18.52 -9.14
CA ARG A 162 3.54 18.88 -8.95
C ARG A 162 2.93 19.66 -10.10
N ARG A 163 3.74 20.30 -10.94
CA ARG A 163 3.30 21.04 -12.15
C ARG A 163 3.18 20.13 -13.36
N VAL A 164 3.89 19.00 -13.38
CA VAL A 164 3.71 17.97 -14.40
C VAL A 164 2.38 17.28 -14.09
N GLU A 165 1.39 17.73 -14.82
CA GLU A 165 0.04 17.23 -15.05
C GLU A 165 -0.47 16.15 -14.08
N ARG A 166 -1.49 16.52 -13.31
CA ARG A 166 -2.49 15.53 -12.88
C ARG A 166 -2.98 14.83 -14.16
N PRO A 167 -2.89 13.51 -14.27
CA PRO A 167 -3.66 12.81 -15.28
C PRO A 167 -5.12 13.08 -14.94
N THR A 168 -5.69 14.07 -15.61
CA THR A 168 -7.12 14.31 -15.63
C THR A 168 -7.72 13.09 -16.33
N ASP A 169 -8.63 12.44 -15.62
CA ASP A 169 -9.60 11.50 -16.14
C ASP A 169 -9.10 10.13 -16.67
N LEU A 170 -8.80 9.23 -15.74
CA LEU A 170 -9.18 7.84 -15.94
C LEU A 170 -10.67 7.67 -15.56
N THR A 171 -11.54 8.41 -16.23
CA THR A 171 -12.98 8.11 -16.23
C THR A 171 -13.17 6.90 -17.13
N ILE A 172 -13.39 5.74 -16.55
CA ILE A 172 -13.79 4.55 -17.28
C ILE A 172 -15.24 4.79 -17.74
N HIS A 173 -15.43 5.12 -19.00
CA HIS A 173 -16.74 5.12 -19.62
C HIS A 173 -17.20 3.67 -19.80
N VAL A 174 -18.08 3.20 -18.93
CA VAL A 174 -18.82 1.95 -19.16
C VAL A 174 -19.84 2.23 -20.27
N VAL A 175 -19.56 1.75 -21.48
CA VAL A 175 -20.51 1.76 -22.58
C VAL A 175 -21.58 0.72 -22.25
N ARG A 176 -22.79 1.18 -21.92
CA ARG A 176 -23.97 0.33 -21.86
C ARG A 176 -24.37 -0.02 -23.28
N SER A 177 -24.35 -1.29 -23.63
CA SER A 177 -25.03 -1.90 -24.76
C SER A 177 -26.35 -2.52 -24.31
#